data_89a875772e7d25a014399110acb69d1c
#
_entry.id   89a875772e7d25a014399110acb69d1c
#
_cell.length_a   1.000
_cell.length_b   1.000
_cell.length_c   1.000
_cell.angle_alpha   90.00
_cell.angle_beta   90.00
_cell.angle_gamma   90.00
#
_symmetry.space_group_name_H-M   'P 1'
#
loop_
_entity.id
_entity.type
_entity.pdbx_description
1 polymer ?
#
loop_
_entity_poly.entity_id
_entity_poly.type
_entity_poly.pdbx_seq_one_letter_code
_entity_poly.pdbx_strand_id
1 'polypeptide(L)'
;MADNYLENKFDEYRQKKSAPTTKSGHSLDSLLKKNRSYRGYDATWKVPVTVLEKMVEVTQWVPTGKNQQAFRFKLVTEESEVRTVTENVKMGALLPELHLPTPGTEPPAYIIVCTTVPECKRVQVDAGIAVQSMLLKAVEMGYNGLIIAAFNATKLTEAFALPYPPILVLAVGKGAEKIEMTEISANESHNYWRENGVHYVPKVRWPELIL
;
A
#
# COMPACT_ATOMS: atom_id res chain seq x y z
N MET A 1 19.28 -45.22 -16.27
CA MET A 1 19.53 -43.99 -17.02
C MET A 1 18.80 -42.89 -16.26
N ALA A 2 19.54 -42.05 -15.55
CA ALA A 2 18.94 -40.92 -14.85
C ALA A 2 18.48 -39.89 -15.86
N ASP A 3 17.27 -39.45 -15.72
CA ASP A 3 16.60 -38.54 -16.65
C ASP A 3 17.20 -37.15 -16.53
N ASN A 4 17.96 -36.72 -17.54
CA ASN A 4 18.59 -35.38 -17.63
C ASN A 4 17.55 -34.27 -17.93
N TYR A 5 16.28 -34.49 -17.58
CA TYR A 5 15.20 -33.54 -17.85
C TYR A 5 15.46 -32.15 -17.27
N LEU A 6 15.96 -32.09 -16.03
CA LEU A 6 16.26 -30.82 -15.38
C LEU A 6 17.45 -30.11 -15.99
N GLU A 7 18.53 -30.83 -16.37
CA GLU A 7 19.69 -30.22 -17.04
C GLU A 7 19.30 -29.68 -18.43
N ASN A 8 18.53 -30.44 -19.21
CA ASN A 8 18.02 -29.98 -20.51
C ASN A 8 17.12 -28.74 -20.35
N LYS A 9 16.29 -28.68 -19.33
CA LYS A 9 15.47 -27.49 -19.02
C LYS A 9 16.32 -26.29 -18.61
N PHE A 10 17.38 -26.48 -17.82
CA PHE A 10 18.32 -25.42 -17.47
C PHE A 10 19.11 -24.93 -18.70
N ASP A 11 19.48 -25.79 -19.62
CA ASP A 11 20.17 -25.39 -20.85
C ASP A 11 19.23 -24.66 -21.81
N GLU A 12 17.97 -25.08 -21.93
CA GLU A 12 16.95 -24.33 -22.68
C GLU A 12 16.72 -22.93 -22.07
N TYR A 13 16.76 -22.81 -20.76
CA TYR A 13 16.67 -21.51 -20.07
C TYR A 13 17.90 -20.61 -20.31
N ARG A 14 19.10 -21.19 -20.35
CA ARG A 14 20.35 -20.48 -20.68
C ARG A 14 20.41 -20.05 -22.13
N GLN A 15 19.87 -20.85 -23.05
CA GLN A 15 19.87 -20.57 -24.50
C GLN A 15 18.75 -19.60 -24.92
N LYS A 16 17.69 -19.41 -24.14
CA LYS A 16 16.78 -18.30 -24.36
C LYS A 16 17.54 -17.02 -24.08
N LYS A 17 18.19 -16.46 -25.13
CA LYS A 17 18.58 -15.04 -25.12
C LYS A 17 17.38 -14.27 -24.57
N SER A 18 17.59 -13.52 -23.49
CA SER A 18 16.59 -12.64 -22.92
C SER A 18 15.99 -11.84 -24.09
N ALA A 19 14.74 -12.12 -24.43
CA ALA A 19 14.01 -11.23 -25.31
C ALA A 19 14.15 -9.82 -24.74
N PRO A 20 14.38 -8.79 -25.57
CA PRO A 20 14.47 -7.44 -25.08
C PRO A 20 13.21 -7.22 -24.26
N THR A 21 13.37 -7.07 -22.94
CA THR A 21 12.28 -6.71 -22.06
C THR A 21 11.75 -5.40 -22.60
N THR A 22 10.55 -5.43 -23.16
CA THR A 22 9.80 -4.20 -23.42
C THR A 22 9.85 -3.46 -22.10
N LYS A 23 10.52 -2.30 -22.09
CA LYS A 23 10.61 -1.46 -20.91
C LYS A 23 9.17 -1.13 -20.52
N SER A 24 8.59 -1.87 -19.58
CA SER A 24 7.40 -1.43 -18.90
C SER A 24 7.75 -0.04 -18.33
N GLY A 25 6.91 0.96 -18.49
CA GLY A 25 7.24 2.36 -18.22
C GLY A 25 7.71 2.68 -16.80
N HIS A 26 7.77 1.68 -15.88
CA HIS A 26 8.21 1.84 -14.49
C HIS A 26 9.03 0.62 -14.04
N SER A 27 10.32 0.85 -13.68
CA SER A 27 11.10 -0.15 -12.95
C SER A 27 10.55 -0.32 -11.53
N LEU A 28 10.79 -1.47 -10.90
CA LEU A 28 10.43 -1.72 -9.50
C LEU A 28 10.98 -0.62 -8.57
N ASP A 29 12.24 -0.20 -8.77
CA ASP A 29 12.85 0.88 -8.01
C ASP A 29 12.08 2.20 -8.14
N SER A 30 11.63 2.52 -9.35
CA SER A 30 10.81 3.71 -9.59
C SER A 30 9.47 3.64 -8.87
N LEU A 31 8.81 2.48 -8.88
CA LEU A 31 7.55 2.27 -8.16
C LEU A 31 7.76 2.38 -6.66
N LEU A 32 8.79 1.74 -6.10
CA LEU A 32 9.13 1.80 -4.69
C LEU A 32 9.47 3.22 -4.22
N LYS A 33 10.21 4.00 -5.01
CA LYS A 33 10.54 5.39 -4.69
C LYS A 33 9.32 6.31 -4.71
N LYS A 34 8.37 6.07 -5.61
CA LYS A 34 7.12 6.84 -5.73
C LYS A 34 6.03 6.40 -4.73
N ASN A 35 6.08 5.17 -4.23
CA ASN A 35 5.14 4.68 -3.23
C ASN A 35 5.47 5.26 -1.86
N ARG A 36 4.82 6.37 -1.52
CA ARG A 36 4.96 7.10 -0.25
C ARG A 36 3.63 7.14 0.50
N SER A 37 3.69 7.31 1.81
CA SER A 37 2.52 7.47 2.68
C SER A 37 1.94 8.87 2.56
N TYR A 38 1.05 9.08 1.60
CA TYR A 38 0.36 10.36 1.39
C TYR A 38 -0.76 10.54 2.43
N ARG A 39 -0.87 11.75 2.99
CA ARG A 39 -1.88 12.12 3.99
C ARG A 39 -2.70 13.34 3.57
N GLY A 40 -2.39 13.91 2.39
CA GLY A 40 -3.14 14.95 1.71
C GLY A 40 -3.27 14.59 0.22
N TYR A 41 -4.46 14.74 -0.31
CA TYR A 41 -4.82 14.35 -1.66
C TYR A 41 -5.44 15.53 -2.42
N ASP A 42 -5.40 15.47 -3.74
CA ASP A 42 -6.12 16.39 -4.62
C ASP A 42 -7.62 16.00 -4.61
N ALA A 43 -8.44 16.79 -3.94
CA ALA A 43 -9.88 16.55 -3.81
C ALA A 43 -10.64 16.63 -5.15
N THR A 44 -10.04 17.25 -6.18
CA THR A 44 -10.62 17.33 -7.52
C THR A 44 -10.46 16.04 -8.31
N TRP A 45 -9.53 15.19 -7.90
CA TRP A 45 -9.18 13.94 -8.57
C TRP A 45 -10.03 12.78 -8.08
N LYS A 46 -10.97 12.34 -8.90
CA LYS A 46 -11.80 11.17 -8.58
C LYS A 46 -11.05 9.86 -8.83
N VAL A 47 -11.34 8.86 -7.99
CA VAL A 47 -10.83 7.49 -8.14
C VAL A 47 -11.98 6.59 -8.59
N PRO A 48 -12.00 6.14 -9.86
CA PRO A 48 -12.98 5.16 -10.33
C PRO A 48 -12.87 3.84 -9.55
N VAL A 49 -13.98 3.16 -9.30
CA VAL A 49 -13.99 1.85 -8.63
C VAL A 49 -13.10 0.83 -9.33
N THR A 50 -12.99 0.90 -10.65
CA THR A 50 -12.12 0.03 -11.47
C THR A 50 -10.63 0.16 -11.12
N VAL A 51 -10.19 1.29 -10.57
CA VAL A 51 -8.82 1.45 -10.04
C VAL A 51 -8.65 0.61 -8.78
N LEU A 52 -9.62 0.67 -7.86
CA LEU A 52 -9.59 -0.13 -6.64
C LEU A 52 -9.68 -1.63 -6.94
N GLU A 53 -10.50 -2.02 -7.92
CA GLU A 53 -10.60 -3.40 -8.40
C GLU A 53 -9.24 -3.93 -8.91
N LYS A 54 -8.53 -3.15 -9.74
CA LYS A 54 -7.19 -3.50 -10.22
C LYS A 54 -6.14 -3.56 -9.11
N MET A 55 -6.30 -2.76 -8.05
CA MET A 55 -5.45 -2.86 -6.87
C MET A 55 -5.72 -4.16 -6.10
N VAL A 56 -6.98 -4.58 -5.98
CA VAL A 56 -7.33 -5.85 -5.33
C VAL A 56 -6.91 -7.04 -6.18
N GLU A 57 -7.05 -6.97 -7.50
CA GLU A 57 -6.68 -8.05 -8.43
C GLU A 57 -5.24 -8.56 -8.20
N VAL A 58 -4.27 -7.68 -7.93
CA VAL A 58 -2.88 -8.10 -7.72
C VAL A 58 -2.71 -9.01 -6.51
N THR A 59 -3.63 -9.00 -5.56
CA THR A 59 -3.57 -9.87 -4.38
C THR A 59 -3.74 -11.35 -4.73
N GLN A 60 -4.30 -11.65 -5.90
CA GLN A 60 -4.39 -13.01 -6.44
C GLN A 60 -3.00 -13.60 -6.76
N TRP A 61 -2.02 -12.75 -7.04
CA TRP A 61 -0.69 -13.18 -7.49
C TRP A 61 0.38 -13.13 -6.40
N VAL A 62 0.04 -12.61 -5.22
CA VAL A 62 1.00 -12.55 -4.12
C VAL A 62 0.97 -13.83 -3.27
N PRO A 63 2.12 -14.26 -2.72
CA PRO A 63 2.15 -15.42 -1.83
C PRO A 63 1.44 -15.12 -0.51
N THR A 64 0.82 -16.14 0.08
CA THR A 64 0.26 -16.10 1.44
C THR A 64 0.68 -17.33 2.23
N GLY A 65 0.85 -17.19 3.52
CA GLY A 65 1.22 -18.28 4.41
C GLY A 65 0.22 -19.45 4.33
N LYS A 66 0.71 -20.67 4.00
CA LYS A 66 -0.11 -21.86 3.74
C LYS A 66 -1.16 -21.68 2.63
N ASN A 67 -0.95 -20.73 1.73
CA ASN A 67 -1.89 -20.35 0.67
C ASN A 67 -3.31 -20.04 1.20
N GLN A 68 -3.41 -19.40 2.37
CA GLN A 68 -4.67 -19.23 3.09
C GLN A 68 -5.61 -18.20 2.45
N GLN A 69 -5.07 -17.19 1.73
CA GLN A 69 -5.84 -16.19 0.99
C GLN A 69 -6.98 -15.58 1.82
N ALA A 70 -6.66 -15.16 3.05
CA ALA A 70 -7.61 -14.82 4.11
C ALA A 70 -8.32 -13.47 3.93
N PHE A 71 -7.94 -12.65 2.93
CA PHE A 71 -8.45 -11.27 2.85
C PHE A 71 -9.70 -11.13 2.00
N ARG A 72 -10.55 -10.17 2.42
CA ARG A 72 -11.69 -9.67 1.67
C ARG A 72 -11.66 -8.16 1.73
N PHE A 73 -12.18 -7.49 0.70
CA PHE A 73 -12.00 -6.06 0.49
C PHE A 73 -13.36 -5.38 0.26
N LYS A 74 -13.65 -4.32 1.04
CA LYS A 74 -14.75 -3.40 0.73
C LYS A 74 -14.14 -2.20 0.01
N LEU A 75 -14.59 -1.96 -1.21
CA LEU A 75 -14.21 -0.80 -2.01
C LEU A 75 -15.15 0.36 -1.68
N VAL A 76 -14.59 1.55 -1.48
CA VAL A 76 -15.32 2.73 -1.03
C VAL A 76 -14.98 3.89 -1.96
N THR A 77 -15.96 4.33 -2.77
CA THR A 77 -15.83 5.44 -3.71
C THR A 77 -17.00 6.43 -3.64
N GLU A 78 -18.14 6.02 -3.06
CA GLU A 78 -19.30 6.88 -2.89
C GLU A 78 -19.04 7.94 -1.80
N GLU A 79 -19.39 9.19 -2.06
CA GLU A 79 -19.03 10.33 -1.21
C GLU A 79 -19.48 10.17 0.26
N SER A 80 -20.69 9.65 0.48
CA SER A 80 -21.19 9.38 1.83
C SER A 80 -20.42 8.29 2.55
N GLU A 81 -20.04 7.23 1.84
CA GLU A 81 -19.21 6.13 2.36
C GLU A 81 -17.79 6.62 2.64
N VAL A 82 -17.18 7.40 1.73
CA VAL A 82 -15.85 8.01 1.89
C VAL A 82 -15.82 8.88 3.15
N ARG A 83 -16.83 9.71 3.35
CA ARG A 83 -16.95 10.55 4.56
C ARG A 83 -16.99 9.69 5.83
N THR A 84 -17.81 8.63 5.83
CA THR A 84 -17.91 7.69 6.94
C THR A 84 -16.55 7.07 7.29
N VAL A 85 -15.73 6.68 6.29
CA VAL A 85 -14.39 6.15 6.55
C VAL A 85 -13.48 7.24 7.08
N THR A 86 -13.48 8.44 6.45
CA THR A 86 -12.63 9.58 6.84
C THR A 86 -12.82 9.95 8.31
N GLU A 87 -14.06 9.97 8.80
CA GLU A 87 -14.40 10.29 10.20
C GLU A 87 -13.96 9.19 11.20
N ASN A 88 -13.67 8.00 10.72
CA ASN A 88 -13.33 6.84 11.54
C ASN A 88 -11.88 6.35 11.40
N VAL A 89 -11.01 7.09 10.72
CA VAL A 89 -9.58 6.82 10.60
C VAL A 89 -8.75 7.92 11.27
N LYS A 90 -7.50 7.59 11.63
CA LYS A 90 -6.51 8.56 12.15
C LYS A 90 -5.24 8.48 11.32
N MET A 91 -4.72 9.64 10.90
CA MET A 91 -3.51 9.76 10.10
C MET A 91 -2.50 10.65 10.83
N GLY A 92 -1.20 10.46 10.53
CA GLY A 92 -0.15 11.36 10.99
C GLY A 92 0.17 11.28 12.49
N ALA A 93 0.30 10.08 13.07
CA ALA A 93 0.52 9.88 14.50
C ALA A 93 1.71 10.66 15.10
N LEU A 94 2.75 10.96 14.31
CA LEU A 94 3.91 11.77 14.76
C LEU A 94 3.72 13.30 14.53
N LEU A 95 2.59 13.71 13.97
CA LEU A 95 2.25 15.11 13.68
C LEU A 95 0.82 15.38 14.13
N PRO A 96 0.48 15.15 15.41
CA PRO A 96 -0.89 15.26 15.90
C PRO A 96 -1.46 16.69 15.80
N GLU A 97 -0.60 17.69 15.83
CA GLU A 97 -0.94 19.10 15.70
C GLU A 97 -1.51 19.47 14.31
N LEU A 98 -1.26 18.66 13.29
CA LEU A 98 -1.72 18.94 11.93
C LEU A 98 -3.16 18.46 11.66
N HIS A 99 -3.75 17.65 12.55
CA HIS A 99 -5.11 17.12 12.39
C HIS A 99 -5.39 16.59 10.98
N LEU A 100 -4.56 15.63 10.51
CA LEU A 100 -4.62 15.10 9.15
C LEU A 100 -5.79 14.12 8.94
N PRO A 101 -6.41 14.11 7.73
CA PRO A 101 -6.12 14.97 6.59
C PRO A 101 -6.56 16.41 6.83
N THR A 102 -5.83 17.39 6.29
CA THR A 102 -6.24 18.79 6.33
C THR A 102 -7.56 18.94 5.55
N PRO A 103 -8.54 19.74 6.04
CA PRO A 103 -9.80 19.94 5.33
C PRO A 103 -9.62 20.32 3.85
N GLY A 104 -10.34 19.63 2.96
CA GLY A 104 -10.22 19.77 1.51
C GLY A 104 -9.10 18.95 0.88
N THR A 105 -8.38 18.14 1.67
CA THR A 105 -7.35 17.21 1.17
C THR A 105 -7.64 15.77 1.55
N GLU A 106 -8.89 15.45 1.83
CA GLU A 106 -9.33 14.11 2.19
C GLU A 106 -9.10 13.11 1.05
N PRO A 107 -8.81 11.84 1.35
CA PRO A 107 -8.75 10.80 0.34
C PRO A 107 -10.10 10.66 -0.39
N PRO A 108 -10.11 10.63 -1.73
CA PRO A 108 -11.34 10.46 -2.50
C PRO A 108 -11.86 9.01 -2.53
N ALA A 109 -11.07 8.04 -2.05
CA ALA A 109 -11.46 6.64 -2.03
C ALA A 109 -10.71 5.85 -0.95
N TYR A 110 -11.30 4.73 -0.52
CA TYR A 110 -10.69 3.80 0.42
C TYR A 110 -10.89 2.34 0.03
N ILE A 111 -10.03 1.48 0.54
CA ILE A 111 -10.23 0.02 0.56
C ILE A 111 -10.13 -0.43 2.02
N ILE A 112 -11.21 -1.02 2.55
CA ILE A 112 -11.20 -1.64 3.87
C ILE A 112 -10.78 -3.10 3.68
N VAL A 113 -9.71 -3.51 4.36
CA VAL A 113 -9.15 -4.86 4.29
C VAL A 113 -9.67 -5.65 5.49
N CYS A 114 -10.42 -6.71 5.22
CA CYS A 114 -10.98 -7.60 6.23
C CYS A 114 -10.30 -8.97 6.20
N THR A 115 -10.30 -9.70 7.32
CA THR A 115 -9.77 -11.05 7.41
C THR A 115 -10.85 -12.07 7.71
N THR A 116 -10.85 -13.20 6.99
CA THR A 116 -11.79 -14.33 7.19
C THR A 116 -11.37 -15.28 8.32
N VAL A 117 -10.21 -15.06 8.91
CA VAL A 117 -9.63 -15.86 9.99
C VAL A 117 -9.15 -14.98 11.13
N PRO A 118 -9.01 -15.49 12.36
CA PRO A 118 -8.46 -14.72 13.46
C PRO A 118 -7.10 -14.12 13.14
N GLU A 119 -6.90 -12.86 13.54
CA GLU A 119 -5.63 -12.16 13.35
C GLU A 119 -4.51 -12.84 14.14
N CYS A 120 -3.38 -13.03 13.48
CA CYS A 120 -2.17 -13.58 14.06
C CYS A 120 -0.95 -13.10 13.27
N LYS A 121 0.27 -13.36 13.74
CA LYS A 121 1.52 -12.93 13.10
C LYS A 121 1.56 -13.28 11.60
N ARG A 122 1.10 -14.46 11.19
CA ARG A 122 1.06 -14.84 9.77
C ARG A 122 0.10 -13.96 8.97
N VAL A 123 -1.11 -13.71 9.49
CA VAL A 123 -2.09 -12.83 8.84
C VAL A 123 -1.53 -11.41 8.68
N GLN A 124 -0.81 -10.90 9.69
CA GLN A 124 -0.19 -9.58 9.63
C GLN A 124 0.91 -9.51 8.55
N VAL A 125 1.74 -10.56 8.42
CA VAL A 125 2.75 -10.66 7.35
C VAL A 125 2.08 -10.69 5.98
N ASP A 126 1.08 -11.56 5.79
CA ASP A 126 0.33 -11.68 4.55
C ASP A 126 -0.38 -10.36 4.18
N ALA A 127 -0.94 -9.66 5.18
CA ALA A 127 -1.55 -8.35 4.99
C ALA A 127 -0.54 -7.31 4.47
N GLY A 128 0.67 -7.27 5.06
CA GLY A 128 1.75 -6.39 4.60
C GLY A 128 2.12 -6.64 3.14
N ILE A 129 2.25 -7.92 2.74
CA ILE A 129 2.53 -8.32 1.34
C ILE A 129 1.41 -7.86 0.41
N ALA A 130 0.16 -8.13 0.76
CA ALA A 130 -1.00 -7.77 -0.06
C ALA A 130 -1.12 -6.26 -0.25
N VAL A 131 -1.14 -5.48 0.85
CA VAL A 131 -1.35 -4.03 0.78
C VAL A 131 -0.19 -3.29 0.13
N GLN A 132 1.06 -3.74 0.31
CA GLN A 132 2.21 -3.18 -0.39
C GLN A 132 2.08 -3.40 -1.91
N SER A 133 1.68 -4.60 -2.33
CA SER A 133 1.47 -4.92 -3.76
C SER A 133 0.35 -4.07 -4.36
N MET A 134 -0.76 -3.88 -3.63
CA MET A 134 -1.86 -3.01 -4.02
C MET A 134 -1.40 -1.55 -4.20
N LEU A 135 -0.59 -1.03 -3.28
CA LEU A 135 -0.08 0.34 -3.38
C LEU A 135 0.93 0.52 -4.51
N LEU A 136 1.77 -0.48 -4.81
CA LEU A 136 2.64 -0.46 -5.99
C LEU A 136 1.81 -0.43 -7.28
N LYS A 137 0.70 -1.18 -7.33
CA LYS A 137 -0.24 -1.14 -8.45
C LYS A 137 -0.93 0.22 -8.59
N ALA A 138 -1.29 0.85 -7.46
CA ALA A 138 -1.81 2.22 -7.47
C ALA A 138 -0.80 3.19 -8.10
N VAL A 139 0.48 3.13 -7.69
CA VAL A 139 1.55 3.98 -8.24
C VAL A 139 1.77 3.73 -9.72
N GLU A 140 1.73 2.48 -10.17
CA GLU A 140 1.82 2.12 -11.60
C GLU A 140 0.71 2.79 -12.41
N MET A 141 -0.50 2.90 -11.86
CA MET A 141 -1.65 3.56 -12.46
C MET A 141 -1.69 5.09 -12.26
N GLY A 142 -0.67 5.68 -11.61
CA GLY A 142 -0.58 7.12 -11.36
C GLY A 142 -1.31 7.62 -10.13
N TYR A 143 -1.71 6.73 -9.24
CA TYR A 143 -2.34 7.03 -7.94
C TYR A 143 -1.33 6.88 -6.80
N ASN A 144 -1.73 7.34 -5.63
CA ASN A 144 -0.96 7.26 -4.39
C ASN A 144 -1.85 6.72 -3.27
N GLY A 145 -1.24 6.33 -2.16
CA GLY A 145 -2.04 5.84 -1.05
C GLY A 145 -1.32 5.87 0.29
N LEU A 146 -2.05 5.37 1.29
CA LEU A 146 -1.59 5.24 2.67
C LEU A 146 -2.18 3.98 3.29
N ILE A 147 -1.37 3.24 4.01
CA ILE A 147 -1.84 2.16 4.90
C ILE A 147 -2.19 2.79 6.24
N ILE A 148 -3.42 2.56 6.71
CA ILE A 148 -3.95 3.08 7.97
C ILE A 148 -4.28 1.90 8.87
N ALA A 149 -3.58 1.80 10.01
CA ALA A 149 -3.87 0.82 11.06
C ALA A 149 -4.68 1.42 12.21
N ALA A 150 -4.71 2.76 12.33
CA ALA A 150 -5.44 3.47 13.38
C ALA A 150 -6.84 3.88 12.87
N PHE A 151 -7.85 3.06 13.17
CA PHE A 151 -9.25 3.30 12.80
C PHE A 151 -10.21 2.70 13.80
N ASN A 152 -11.48 3.10 13.74
CA ASN A 152 -12.53 2.55 14.58
C ASN A 152 -13.17 1.33 13.90
N ALA A 153 -12.66 0.14 14.21
CA ALA A 153 -13.10 -1.12 13.61
C ALA A 153 -14.60 -1.39 13.82
N THR A 154 -15.12 -1.14 15.03
CA THR A 154 -16.55 -1.36 15.36
C THR A 154 -17.44 -0.50 14.50
N LYS A 155 -17.16 0.81 14.43
CA LYS A 155 -17.97 1.74 13.63
C LYS A 155 -17.94 1.41 12.13
N LEU A 156 -16.77 1.04 11.59
CA LEU A 156 -16.70 0.64 10.18
C LEU A 156 -17.44 -0.67 9.92
N THR A 157 -17.36 -1.64 10.85
CA THR A 157 -18.11 -2.90 10.73
C THR A 157 -19.61 -2.66 10.70
N GLU A 158 -20.12 -1.81 11.59
CA GLU A 158 -21.55 -1.46 11.65
C GLU A 158 -22.00 -0.69 10.42
N ALA A 159 -21.26 0.39 10.05
CA ALA A 159 -21.63 1.28 8.95
C ALA A 159 -21.68 0.58 7.59
N PHE A 160 -20.82 -0.40 7.36
CA PHE A 160 -20.73 -1.14 6.09
C PHE A 160 -21.28 -2.57 6.18
N ALA A 161 -21.88 -2.96 7.30
CA ALA A 161 -22.36 -4.34 7.56
C ALA A 161 -21.29 -5.39 7.15
N LEU A 162 -20.03 -5.16 7.55
CA LEU A 162 -18.91 -6.01 7.12
C LEU A 162 -19.07 -7.41 7.66
N PRO A 163 -19.05 -8.47 6.80
CA PRO A 163 -19.19 -9.86 7.25
C PRO A 163 -17.93 -10.40 7.94
N TYR A 164 -16.83 -9.67 7.86
CA TYR A 164 -15.53 -10.05 8.44
C TYR A 164 -14.87 -8.84 9.12
N PRO A 165 -14.09 -9.05 10.19
CA PRO A 165 -13.43 -7.97 10.91
C PRO A 165 -12.43 -7.22 10.01
N PRO A 166 -12.47 -5.88 9.98
CA PRO A 166 -11.47 -5.06 9.30
C PRO A 166 -10.16 -5.03 10.10
N ILE A 167 -9.03 -5.13 9.40
CA ILE A 167 -7.68 -5.13 9.99
C ILE A 167 -6.81 -3.98 9.50
N LEU A 168 -7.06 -3.44 8.31
CA LEU A 168 -6.37 -2.28 7.74
C LEU A 168 -7.35 -1.48 6.87
N VAL A 169 -7.05 -0.19 6.70
CA VAL A 169 -7.72 0.68 5.72
C VAL A 169 -6.65 1.26 4.80
N LEU A 170 -6.88 1.22 3.49
CA LEU A 170 -6.04 1.91 2.51
C LEU A 170 -6.76 3.18 2.06
N ALA A 171 -6.13 4.34 2.22
CA ALA A 171 -6.55 5.55 1.52
C ALA A 171 -5.95 5.55 0.11
N VAL A 172 -6.71 5.98 -0.88
CA VAL A 172 -6.30 6.01 -2.30
C VAL A 172 -6.74 7.32 -2.95
N GLY A 173 -5.83 7.93 -3.71
CA GLY A 173 -6.11 9.17 -4.41
C GLY A 173 -4.91 9.67 -5.19
N LYS A 174 -4.98 10.90 -5.69
CA LYS A 174 -3.83 11.61 -6.23
C LYS A 174 -3.16 12.38 -5.09
N GLY A 175 -1.95 11.99 -4.71
CA GLY A 175 -1.20 12.69 -3.65
C GLY A 175 -0.91 14.13 -4.03
N ALA A 176 -1.19 15.07 -3.11
CA ALA A 176 -0.97 16.51 -3.27
C ALA A 176 0.20 17.02 -2.41
N GLU A 177 0.94 16.13 -1.75
CA GLU A 177 2.05 16.48 -0.88
C GLU A 177 3.40 16.34 -1.61
N LYS A 178 4.32 17.26 -1.33
CA LYS A 178 5.73 17.08 -1.67
C LYS A 178 6.39 16.27 -0.56
N ILE A 179 6.86 15.06 -0.89
CA ILE A 179 7.51 14.15 0.05
C ILE A 179 8.97 13.93 -0.38
N GLU A 180 9.91 14.19 0.52
CA GLU A 180 11.33 13.96 0.30
C GLU A 180 11.89 12.95 1.30
N MET A 181 12.72 12.03 0.81
CA MET A 181 13.45 11.08 1.65
C MET A 181 14.82 11.66 1.99
N THR A 182 15.19 11.60 3.26
CA THR A 182 16.51 12.00 3.75
C THR A 182 17.26 10.79 4.28
N GLU A 183 18.52 10.61 3.89
CA GLU A 183 19.35 9.54 4.44
C GLU A 183 19.84 9.91 5.84
N ILE A 184 19.72 8.96 6.77
CA ILE A 184 20.17 9.07 8.15
C ILE A 184 21.00 7.85 8.56
N SER A 185 21.75 7.96 9.66
CA SER A 185 22.35 6.82 10.35
C SER A 185 21.32 6.11 11.22
N ALA A 186 21.53 4.83 11.52
CA ALA A 186 20.59 4.01 12.30
C ALA A 186 20.35 4.51 13.73
N ASN A 187 21.30 5.29 14.30
CA ASN A 187 21.20 5.88 15.62
C ASN A 187 20.58 7.29 15.65
N GLU A 188 20.22 7.87 14.50
CA GLU A 188 19.54 9.16 14.40
C GLU A 188 18.03 9.01 14.53
N SER A 189 17.32 10.14 14.70
CA SER A 189 15.86 10.14 14.82
C SER A 189 15.17 9.68 13.54
N HIS A 190 14.30 8.68 13.64
CA HIS A 190 13.46 8.19 12.53
C HIS A 190 12.16 8.99 12.37
N ASN A 191 11.92 10.02 13.21
CA ASN A 191 10.70 10.79 13.14
C ASN A 191 10.65 11.61 11.86
N TYR A 192 9.57 11.49 11.11
CA TYR A 192 9.31 12.35 9.97
C TYR A 192 8.80 13.73 10.45
N TRP A 193 9.05 14.76 9.66
CA TRP A 193 8.62 16.13 9.97
C TRP A 193 8.11 16.87 8.73
N ARG A 194 7.48 18.03 8.93
CA ARG A 194 7.10 18.94 7.86
C ARG A 194 7.76 20.30 8.05
N GLU A 195 8.29 20.80 6.96
CA GLU A 195 8.93 22.11 6.92
C GLU A 195 8.78 22.72 5.53
N ASN A 196 8.40 24.01 5.45
CA ASN A 196 8.26 24.75 4.19
C ASN A 196 7.41 24.04 3.13
N GLY A 197 6.33 23.36 3.55
CA GLY A 197 5.42 22.63 2.65
C GLY A 197 5.96 21.28 2.15
N VAL A 198 7.11 20.84 2.65
CA VAL A 198 7.72 19.55 2.32
C VAL A 198 7.58 18.60 3.51
N HIS A 199 7.20 17.35 3.22
CA HIS A 199 7.17 16.24 4.18
C HIS A 199 8.46 15.43 4.07
N TYR A 200 9.34 15.55 5.06
CA TYR A 200 10.63 14.85 5.10
C TYR A 200 10.48 13.50 5.80
N VAL A 201 11.02 12.45 5.17
CA VAL A 201 10.94 11.07 5.68
C VAL A 201 12.35 10.50 5.81
N PRO A 202 12.89 10.38 7.04
CA PRO A 202 14.19 9.79 7.30
C PRO A 202 14.23 8.32 6.86
N LYS A 203 15.35 7.91 6.26
CA LYS A 203 15.65 6.54 5.86
C LYS A 203 17.06 6.16 6.24
N VAL A 204 17.19 5.11 7.02
CA VAL A 204 18.51 4.55 7.37
C VAL A 204 19.24 4.14 6.10
N ARG A 205 20.51 4.49 5.99
CA ARG A 205 21.38 4.11 4.88
C ARG A 205 21.43 2.60 4.74
N TRP A 206 21.30 2.12 3.50
CA TRP A 206 21.16 0.69 3.25
C TRP A 206 22.32 -0.19 3.78
N PRO A 207 23.61 0.26 3.83
CA PRO A 207 24.66 -0.56 4.41
C PRO A 207 24.47 -0.85 5.90
N GLU A 208 23.80 0.06 6.63
CA GLU A 208 23.49 -0.11 8.05
C GLU A 208 22.28 -1.01 8.33
N LEU A 209 21.61 -1.49 7.29
CA LEU A 209 20.52 -2.48 7.39
C LEU A 209 21.02 -3.93 7.31
N ILE A 210 22.32 -4.12 7.06
CA ILE A 210 22.98 -5.44 6.98
C ILE A 210 23.73 -5.68 8.28
N LEU A 211 23.55 -6.87 8.90
CA LEU A 211 24.24 -7.31 10.12
C LEU A 211 25.56 -7.98 9.78
#